data_239264266f0459d1047b1fb11b1f4165
#
_entry.id   239264266f0459d1047b1fb11b1f4165
#
_cell.length_a   1.000
_cell.length_b   1.000
_cell.length_c   1.000
_cell.angle_alpha   90.00
_cell.angle_beta   90.00
_cell.angle_gamma   90.00
#
_symmetry.space_group_name_H-M   'P 1'
#
loop_
_entity.id
_entity.type
_entity.pdbx_description
1 polymer ?
#
loop_
_entity_poly.entity_id
_entity_poly.type
_entity_poly.pdbx_seq_one_letter_code
_entity_poly.pdbx_strand_id
1 'polypeptide(L)'
;MAIHFNQSTVAPVALADGVVRQPLLNKQRVPGILFEVDRVTVQPGGHMMLAIAPHELGWFQMIAGAATICTVGCKLSVTTDHIGLLPPGFEGSLASDTGATLLLASVPNAERLDPTIISDPPPFRVMDWQDEPLLQSEHDARKRIYIVTPKMFGTRAIRGEMIIYPPGTECPVHHHKGGAHFMFFLSGRGTCYAGADQVMSVQPGDVIFYQDLEPHYVKGGADGDLIFSEFFVPSAVATVWADASKVCTWSPTGLNYRGTRPSRVIEKHAHSHLADV
;
A
#
# COMPACT_ATOMS: atom_id res chain seq x y z
N MET A 1 14.73 9.09 10.84
CA MET A 1 13.89 8.69 11.99
C MET A 1 12.48 8.47 11.49
N ALA A 2 11.89 7.32 11.80
CA ALA A 2 10.54 6.98 11.37
C ALA A 2 9.50 7.97 11.92
N ILE A 3 8.48 8.23 11.14
CA ILE A 3 7.34 9.06 11.54
C ILE A 3 6.18 8.12 11.83
N HIS A 4 5.65 8.16 13.04
CA HIS A 4 4.52 7.35 13.50
C HIS A 4 3.41 8.24 14.04
N PHE A 5 2.18 7.98 13.63
CA PHE A 5 0.98 8.62 14.15
C PHE A 5 -0.28 7.80 13.83
N ASN A 6 -1.35 8.02 14.57
CA ASN A 6 -2.66 7.45 14.23
C ASN A 6 -3.47 8.44 13.40
N GLN A 7 -4.21 7.94 12.40
CA GLN A 7 -5.08 8.73 11.52
C GLN A 7 -6.06 9.64 12.29
N SER A 8 -6.50 9.22 13.49
CA SER A 8 -7.42 10.00 14.33
C SER A 8 -6.83 11.33 14.84
N THR A 9 -5.51 11.47 14.81
CA THR A 9 -4.81 12.72 15.19
C THR A 9 -4.73 13.73 14.05
N VAL A 10 -5.15 13.34 12.84
CA VAL A 10 -5.12 14.20 11.66
C VAL A 10 -6.49 14.83 11.45
N ALA A 11 -6.55 16.16 11.52
CA ALA A 11 -7.81 16.89 11.35
C ALA A 11 -8.40 16.68 9.95
N PRO A 12 -9.69 16.36 9.84
CA PRO A 12 -10.34 16.25 8.55
C PRO A 12 -10.54 17.63 7.90
N VAL A 13 -10.45 17.67 6.59
CA VAL A 13 -10.70 18.83 5.74
C VAL A 13 -11.81 18.48 4.76
N ALA A 14 -12.80 19.35 4.60
CA ALA A 14 -13.86 19.17 3.60
C ALA A 14 -13.26 19.15 2.18
N LEU A 15 -13.63 18.15 1.39
CA LEU A 15 -13.20 18.01 0.00
C LEU A 15 -14.36 18.30 -0.96
N ALA A 16 -15.55 17.79 -0.65
CA ALA A 16 -16.79 18.01 -1.35
C ALA A 16 -17.96 17.86 -0.37
N ASP A 17 -19.19 18.05 -0.83
CA ASP A 17 -20.37 17.77 0.00
C ASP A 17 -20.44 16.27 0.34
N GLY A 18 -20.54 15.97 1.63
CA GLY A 18 -20.49 14.60 2.14
C GLY A 18 -19.13 13.90 2.00
N VAL A 19 -18.03 14.61 1.67
CA VAL A 19 -16.70 14.02 1.52
C VAL A 19 -15.67 14.82 2.31
N VAL A 20 -14.91 14.12 3.15
CA VAL A 20 -13.79 14.70 3.90
C VAL A 20 -12.50 13.94 3.61
N ARG A 21 -11.37 14.64 3.68
CA ARG A 21 -10.03 14.04 3.62
C ARG A 21 -9.22 14.35 4.87
N GLN A 22 -8.35 13.44 5.24
CA GLN A 22 -7.31 13.62 6.25
C GLN A 22 -5.97 13.45 5.54
N PRO A 23 -5.16 14.52 5.39
CA PRO A 23 -3.85 14.43 4.73
C PRO A 23 -2.87 13.71 5.64
N LEU A 24 -2.65 12.41 5.39
CA LEU A 24 -1.81 11.55 6.21
C LEU A 24 -0.32 11.80 5.95
N LEU A 25 0.10 11.73 4.69
CA LEU A 25 1.50 11.96 4.27
C LEU A 25 1.54 12.99 3.15
N ASN A 26 2.37 14.00 3.32
CA ASN A 26 2.60 15.06 2.35
C ASN A 26 3.91 15.80 2.67
N LYS A 27 4.29 16.77 1.83
CA LYS A 27 5.53 17.55 1.99
C LYS A 27 5.59 18.39 3.27
N GLN A 28 4.44 18.73 3.88
CA GLN A 28 4.41 19.46 5.16
C GLN A 28 4.82 18.56 6.32
N ARG A 29 4.36 17.30 6.31
CA ARG A 29 4.68 16.31 7.34
C ARG A 29 6.05 15.67 7.13
N VAL A 30 6.40 15.41 5.88
CA VAL A 30 7.65 14.73 5.49
C VAL A 30 8.34 15.55 4.41
N PRO A 31 9.26 16.45 4.76
CA PRO A 31 10.02 17.20 3.76
C PRO A 31 10.76 16.26 2.79
N GLY A 32 10.59 16.50 1.50
CA GLY A 32 11.24 15.70 0.44
C GLY A 32 10.51 14.41 0.06
N ILE A 33 9.35 14.09 0.64
CA ILE A 33 8.54 12.95 0.22
C ILE A 33 8.15 13.06 -1.26
N LEU A 34 8.17 11.93 -1.95
CA LEU A 34 7.88 11.85 -3.39
C LEU A 34 6.42 11.52 -3.70
N PHE A 35 5.60 11.29 -2.69
CA PHE A 35 4.20 10.90 -2.82
C PHE A 35 3.33 11.59 -1.78
N GLU A 36 2.04 11.53 -1.97
CA GLU A 36 1.05 12.03 -1.03
C GLU A 36 0.03 10.94 -0.72
N VAL A 37 -0.49 10.92 0.51
CA VAL A 37 -1.50 9.95 0.95
C VAL A 37 -2.54 10.66 1.77
N ASP A 38 -3.78 10.60 1.30
CA ASP A 38 -4.97 11.05 1.99
C ASP A 38 -5.82 9.86 2.45
N ARG A 39 -6.40 9.94 3.62
CA ARG A 39 -7.54 9.11 3.98
C ARG A 39 -8.80 9.87 3.65
N VAL A 40 -9.59 9.34 2.72
CA VAL A 40 -10.83 9.96 2.27
C VAL A 40 -12.02 9.19 2.85
N THR A 41 -12.97 9.92 3.42
CA THR A 41 -14.25 9.37 3.90
C THR A 41 -15.38 9.99 3.10
N VAL A 42 -16.18 9.13 2.47
CA VAL A 42 -17.38 9.48 1.72
C VAL A 42 -18.57 9.06 2.56
N GLN A 43 -19.42 10.03 2.93
CA GLN A 43 -20.64 9.76 3.67
C GLN A 43 -21.69 9.06 2.80
N PRO A 44 -22.70 8.40 3.38
CA PRO A 44 -23.81 7.85 2.60
C PRO A 44 -24.43 8.90 1.67
N GLY A 45 -24.56 8.58 0.39
CA GLY A 45 -25.01 9.49 -0.67
C GLY A 45 -23.94 10.48 -1.18
N GLY A 46 -22.76 10.49 -0.58
CA GLY A 46 -21.66 11.36 -1.00
C GLY A 46 -21.01 10.92 -2.31
N HIS A 47 -20.43 11.88 -3.02
CA HIS A 47 -19.68 11.65 -4.25
C HIS A 47 -18.53 12.63 -4.40
N MET A 48 -17.50 12.22 -5.14
CA MET A 48 -16.36 13.07 -5.46
C MET A 48 -15.82 12.75 -6.85
N MET A 49 -15.15 13.74 -7.44
CA MET A 49 -14.34 13.50 -8.63
C MET A 49 -13.03 12.82 -8.26
N LEU A 50 -12.63 11.85 -9.07
CA LEU A 50 -11.31 11.26 -9.08
C LEU A 50 -10.59 11.78 -10.31
N ALA A 51 -9.63 12.69 -10.12
CA ALA A 51 -8.85 13.26 -11.20
C ALA A 51 -7.36 13.17 -10.85
N ILE A 52 -6.57 12.66 -11.77
CA ILE A 52 -5.12 12.54 -11.68
C ILE A 52 -4.51 13.42 -12.77
N ALA A 53 -3.56 14.26 -12.41
CA ALA A 53 -2.91 15.15 -13.36
C ALA A 53 -2.09 14.37 -14.42
N PRO A 54 -1.79 14.97 -15.60
CA PRO A 54 -1.10 14.26 -16.70
C PRO A 54 0.31 13.75 -16.36
N HIS A 55 0.97 14.28 -15.34
CA HIS A 55 2.31 13.86 -14.88
C HIS A 55 2.27 13.13 -13.53
N GLU A 56 1.11 12.77 -13.08
CA GLU A 56 0.87 12.15 -11.79
C GLU A 56 0.37 10.71 -11.96
N LEU A 57 0.76 9.84 -11.04
CA LEU A 57 0.20 8.50 -10.90
C LEU A 57 -0.55 8.43 -9.60
N GLY A 58 -1.80 7.98 -9.62
CA GLY A 58 -2.59 7.77 -8.42
C GLY A 58 -2.86 6.30 -8.14
N TRP A 59 -3.22 6.00 -6.90
CA TRP A 59 -3.83 4.73 -6.52
C TRP A 59 -4.79 4.93 -5.36
N PHE A 60 -5.70 4.00 -5.20
CA PHE A 60 -6.54 3.93 -4.01
C PHE A 60 -6.53 2.53 -3.41
N GLN A 61 -6.75 2.46 -2.11
CA GLN A 61 -7.05 1.23 -1.37
C GLN A 61 -8.32 1.45 -0.56
N MET A 62 -9.32 0.63 -0.77
CA MET A 62 -10.53 0.66 0.04
C MET A 62 -10.25 0.15 1.45
N ILE A 63 -10.66 0.91 2.47
CA ILE A 63 -10.44 0.59 3.89
C ILE A 63 -11.72 0.12 4.56
N ALA A 64 -12.86 0.73 4.20
CA ALA A 64 -14.15 0.37 4.77
C ALA A 64 -15.29 0.70 3.80
N GLY A 65 -16.39 -0.03 3.93
CA GLY A 65 -17.62 0.21 3.17
C GLY A 65 -17.51 -0.21 1.70
N ALA A 66 -18.35 0.39 0.87
CA ALA A 66 -18.42 0.11 -0.56
C ALA A 66 -18.66 1.39 -1.34
N ALA A 67 -18.13 1.46 -2.55
CA ALA A 67 -18.30 2.59 -3.45
C ALA A 67 -18.45 2.12 -4.90
N THR A 68 -18.93 3.00 -5.74
CA THR A 68 -18.95 2.84 -7.19
C THR A 68 -17.99 3.83 -7.81
N ILE A 69 -17.08 3.34 -8.65
CA ILE A 69 -16.21 4.18 -9.49
C ILE A 69 -16.79 4.19 -10.90
N CYS A 70 -17.00 5.39 -11.44
CA CYS A 70 -17.45 5.60 -12.81
C CYS A 70 -16.38 6.37 -13.58
N THR A 71 -16.05 5.90 -14.78
CA THR A 71 -15.21 6.58 -15.77
C THR A 71 -15.81 6.33 -17.15
N VAL A 72 -15.24 6.89 -18.20
CA VAL A 72 -15.76 6.72 -19.57
C VAL A 72 -15.86 5.23 -19.93
N GLY A 73 -17.08 4.75 -20.16
CA GLY A 73 -17.35 3.37 -20.55
C GLY A 73 -17.19 2.31 -19.45
N CYS A 74 -16.92 2.70 -18.19
CA CYS A 74 -16.72 1.75 -17.11
C CYS A 74 -17.44 2.19 -15.82
N LYS A 75 -18.14 1.22 -15.21
CA LYS A 75 -18.73 1.36 -13.88
C LYS A 75 -18.35 0.15 -13.04
N LEU A 76 -17.65 0.36 -11.95
CA LEU A 76 -17.13 -0.69 -11.07
C LEU A 76 -17.59 -0.50 -9.64
N SER A 77 -18.07 -1.56 -9.00
CA SER A 77 -18.29 -1.60 -7.56
C SER A 77 -16.99 -2.02 -6.88
N VAL A 78 -16.60 -1.29 -5.84
CA VAL A 78 -15.40 -1.55 -5.04
C VAL A 78 -15.73 -1.66 -3.56
N THR A 79 -15.07 -2.58 -2.88
CA THR A 79 -15.24 -2.89 -1.45
C THR A 79 -13.87 -2.88 -0.76
N THR A 80 -13.82 -3.20 0.54
CA THR A 80 -12.58 -3.29 1.33
C THR A 80 -11.49 -4.18 0.74
N ASP A 81 -11.83 -5.05 -0.19
CA ASP A 81 -10.88 -5.97 -0.81
C ASP A 81 -10.21 -5.38 -2.07
N HIS A 82 -10.62 -4.17 -2.47
CA HIS A 82 -10.18 -3.59 -3.74
C HIS A 82 -9.10 -2.53 -3.60
N ILE A 83 -8.17 -2.62 -4.52
CA ILE A 83 -7.11 -1.64 -4.77
C ILE A 83 -7.14 -1.28 -6.24
N GLY A 84 -6.98 -0.01 -6.58
CA GLY A 84 -6.97 0.45 -7.96
C GLY A 84 -5.83 1.40 -8.27
N LEU A 85 -5.29 1.28 -9.48
CA LEU A 85 -4.35 2.21 -10.06
C LEU A 85 -5.09 3.22 -10.93
N LEU A 86 -4.77 4.49 -10.74
CA LEU A 86 -5.30 5.63 -11.46
C LEU A 86 -4.19 6.20 -12.35
N PRO A 87 -4.24 5.98 -13.66
CA PRO A 87 -3.16 6.41 -14.57
C PRO A 87 -3.07 7.93 -14.70
N PRO A 88 -1.96 8.46 -15.25
CA PRO A 88 -1.85 9.86 -15.63
C PRO A 88 -3.03 10.33 -16.49
N GLY A 89 -3.59 11.48 -16.14
CA GLY A 89 -4.77 12.04 -16.83
C GLY A 89 -6.07 11.28 -16.57
N PHE A 90 -6.15 10.42 -15.56
CA PHE A 90 -7.38 9.73 -15.20
C PHE A 90 -8.47 10.74 -14.80
N GLU A 91 -9.66 10.56 -15.36
CA GLU A 91 -10.86 11.28 -14.99
C GLU A 91 -12.00 10.29 -14.71
N GLY A 92 -12.60 10.43 -13.55
CA GLY A 92 -13.70 9.61 -13.08
C GLY A 92 -14.40 10.20 -11.88
N SER A 93 -15.32 9.44 -11.32
CA SER A 93 -16.00 9.79 -10.07
C SER A 93 -16.10 8.58 -9.16
N LEU A 94 -16.18 8.85 -7.86
CA LEU A 94 -16.46 7.86 -6.82
C LEU A 94 -17.70 8.31 -6.06
N ALA A 95 -18.66 7.40 -5.90
CA ALA A 95 -19.88 7.62 -5.12
C ALA A 95 -20.12 6.44 -4.18
N SER A 96 -20.75 6.70 -3.04
CA SER A 96 -21.11 5.66 -2.09
C SER A 96 -22.51 5.88 -1.54
N ASP A 97 -23.39 4.89 -1.67
CA ASP A 97 -24.75 4.93 -1.13
C ASP A 97 -24.77 4.63 0.38
N THR A 98 -23.81 3.86 0.88
CA THR A 98 -23.77 3.36 2.26
C THR A 98 -22.64 3.96 3.10
N GLY A 99 -21.78 4.74 2.48
CA GLY A 99 -20.55 5.25 3.06
C GLY A 99 -19.33 4.39 2.72
N ALA A 100 -18.20 5.05 2.50
CA ALA A 100 -16.93 4.41 2.19
C ALA A 100 -15.75 5.16 2.78
N THR A 101 -14.68 4.44 3.04
CA THR A 101 -13.37 5.00 3.41
C THR A 101 -12.30 4.38 2.55
N LEU A 102 -11.39 5.19 2.03
CA LEU A 102 -10.26 4.74 1.23
C LEU A 102 -9.00 5.53 1.58
N LEU A 103 -7.84 4.93 1.38
CA LEU A 103 -6.61 5.67 1.12
C LEU A 103 -6.65 6.09 -0.35
N LEU A 104 -6.40 7.35 -0.60
CA LEU A 104 -6.18 7.89 -1.94
C LEU A 104 -4.79 8.50 -1.94
N ALA A 105 -3.96 8.01 -2.82
CA ALA A 105 -2.56 8.40 -2.83
C ALA A 105 -2.09 8.73 -4.25
N SER A 106 -1.03 9.51 -4.34
CA SER A 106 -0.45 9.89 -5.62
C SER A 106 1.05 10.10 -5.57
N VAL A 107 1.68 9.96 -6.72
CA VAL A 107 3.08 10.31 -7.00
C VAL A 107 3.07 11.48 -7.97
N PRO A 108 3.20 12.73 -7.50
CA PRO A 108 3.39 13.89 -8.36
C PRO A 108 4.71 13.76 -9.14
N ASN A 109 4.74 14.11 -10.42
CA ASN A 109 5.89 13.96 -11.31
C ASN A 109 6.39 12.50 -11.41
N ALA A 110 5.47 11.57 -11.61
CA ALA A 110 5.77 10.13 -11.67
C ALA A 110 6.75 9.77 -12.80
N GLU A 111 6.87 10.60 -13.86
CA GLU A 111 7.83 10.45 -14.94
C GLU A 111 9.30 10.50 -14.49
N ARG A 112 9.58 11.07 -13.33
CA ARG A 112 10.93 11.04 -12.73
C ARG A 112 11.33 9.66 -12.21
N LEU A 113 10.33 8.85 -11.87
CA LEU A 113 10.50 7.49 -11.34
C LEU A 113 10.29 6.43 -12.42
N ASP A 114 9.43 6.75 -13.38
CA ASP A 114 9.12 5.91 -14.52
C ASP A 114 9.02 6.77 -15.80
N PRO A 115 10.13 6.93 -16.55
CA PRO A 115 10.14 7.79 -17.74
C PRO A 115 9.16 7.38 -18.84
N THR A 116 8.68 6.14 -18.82
CA THR A 116 7.75 5.62 -19.83
C THR A 116 6.29 5.93 -19.52
N ILE A 117 5.99 6.36 -18.29
CA ILE A 117 4.61 6.50 -17.79
C ILE A 117 3.73 7.48 -18.60
N ILE A 118 4.34 8.46 -19.29
CA ILE A 118 3.63 9.44 -20.12
C ILE A 118 3.44 8.91 -21.54
N SER A 119 4.46 8.25 -22.10
CA SER A 119 4.41 7.74 -23.49
C SER A 119 3.68 6.41 -23.61
N ASP A 120 3.66 5.62 -22.54
CA ASP A 120 2.99 4.33 -22.43
C ASP A 120 2.33 4.21 -21.05
N PRO A 121 1.26 4.99 -20.80
CA PRO A 121 0.63 5.02 -19.49
C PRO A 121 -0.02 3.68 -19.14
N PRO A 122 0.10 3.22 -17.89
CA PRO A 122 -0.61 2.03 -17.44
C PRO A 122 -2.11 2.22 -17.58
N PRO A 123 -2.90 1.17 -17.85
CA PRO A 123 -4.35 1.28 -17.89
C PRO A 123 -4.92 1.50 -16.47
N PHE A 124 -6.11 2.12 -16.41
CA PHE A 124 -6.93 2.05 -15.19
C PHE A 124 -7.23 0.58 -14.89
N ARG A 125 -6.91 0.17 -13.66
CA ARG A 125 -7.11 -1.21 -13.22
C ARG A 125 -7.49 -1.26 -11.76
N VAL A 126 -8.48 -2.10 -11.46
CA VAL A 126 -8.88 -2.44 -10.09
C VAL A 126 -8.67 -3.94 -9.89
N MET A 127 -8.20 -4.33 -8.74
CA MET A 127 -7.99 -5.73 -8.36
C MET A 127 -8.55 -6.00 -6.97
N ASP A 128 -8.96 -7.24 -6.75
CA ASP A 128 -9.25 -7.78 -5.42
C ASP A 128 -7.97 -8.42 -4.88
N TRP A 129 -7.40 -7.84 -3.81
CA TRP A 129 -6.14 -8.30 -3.26
C TRP A 129 -6.24 -9.69 -2.61
N GLN A 130 -7.43 -10.10 -2.16
CA GLN A 130 -7.63 -11.41 -1.56
C GLN A 130 -7.60 -12.56 -2.58
N ASP A 131 -7.74 -12.25 -3.87
CA ASP A 131 -7.61 -13.23 -4.96
C ASP A 131 -6.16 -13.42 -5.43
N GLU A 132 -5.24 -12.55 -5.01
CA GLU A 132 -3.83 -12.62 -5.39
C GLU A 132 -3.09 -13.74 -4.65
N PRO A 133 -1.96 -14.24 -5.23
CA PRO A 133 -1.17 -15.32 -4.63
C PRO A 133 -0.66 -14.97 -3.25
N LEU A 134 -0.91 -15.84 -2.28
CA LEU A 134 -0.37 -15.76 -0.93
C LEU A 134 1.01 -16.42 -0.89
N LEU A 135 2.01 -15.66 -0.47
CA LEU A 135 3.38 -16.14 -0.29
C LEU A 135 3.71 -16.26 1.20
N GLN A 136 4.51 -17.25 1.53
CA GLN A 136 5.03 -17.52 2.87
C GLN A 136 6.52 -17.19 2.92
N SER A 137 6.95 -16.45 3.96
CA SER A 137 8.38 -16.24 4.23
C SER A 137 9.08 -17.57 4.52
N GLU A 138 10.31 -17.74 4.05
CA GLU A 138 11.15 -18.91 4.38
C GLU A 138 11.88 -18.76 5.72
N HIS A 139 11.83 -17.59 6.35
CA HIS A 139 12.57 -17.30 7.58
C HIS A 139 11.70 -17.19 8.83
N ASP A 140 10.38 -17.01 8.65
CA ASP A 140 9.44 -16.80 9.74
C ASP A 140 7.99 -17.09 9.27
N ALA A 141 7.00 -16.84 10.13
CA ALA A 141 5.60 -17.12 9.82
C ALA A 141 4.89 -16.04 9.00
N ARG A 142 5.57 -14.98 8.59
CA ARG A 142 4.94 -13.90 7.80
C ARG A 142 4.41 -14.39 6.47
N LYS A 143 3.34 -13.73 6.06
CA LYS A 143 2.77 -13.92 4.73
C LYS A 143 2.75 -12.59 3.98
N ARG A 144 2.81 -12.66 2.65
CA ARG A 144 2.82 -11.50 1.75
C ARG A 144 1.90 -11.74 0.56
N ILE A 145 1.26 -10.65 0.14
CA ILE A 145 0.51 -10.60 -1.11
C ILE A 145 0.99 -9.35 -1.85
N TYR A 146 1.44 -9.50 -3.07
CA TYR A 146 1.75 -8.34 -3.92
C TYR A 146 0.46 -7.76 -4.49
N ILE A 147 0.25 -6.47 -4.24
CA ILE A 147 -0.97 -5.74 -4.62
C ILE A 147 -0.73 -4.69 -5.69
N VAL A 148 0.51 -4.20 -5.83
CA VAL A 148 0.95 -3.37 -6.96
C VAL A 148 2.38 -3.76 -7.31
N THR A 149 2.61 -4.18 -8.55
CA THR A 149 3.96 -4.46 -9.07
C THR A 149 4.07 -3.97 -10.51
N PRO A 150 5.29 -3.75 -11.03
CA PRO A 150 5.49 -3.40 -12.43
C PRO A 150 4.85 -4.40 -13.40
N LYS A 151 4.88 -5.69 -13.08
CA LYS A 151 4.28 -6.75 -13.89
C LYS A 151 2.76 -6.70 -13.90
N MET A 152 2.14 -6.31 -12.78
CA MET A 152 0.68 -6.22 -12.65
C MET A 152 0.11 -4.97 -13.29
N PHE A 153 0.79 -3.85 -13.12
CA PHE A 153 0.25 -2.53 -13.43
C PHE A 153 1.04 -1.73 -14.47
N GLY A 154 2.17 -2.26 -14.98
CA GLY A 154 2.95 -1.61 -16.04
C GLY A 154 3.71 -0.35 -15.60
N THR A 155 3.90 -0.12 -14.31
CA THR A 155 4.64 1.06 -13.82
C THR A 155 5.73 0.69 -12.83
N ARG A 156 6.83 1.45 -12.87
CA ARG A 156 7.95 1.35 -11.91
C ARG A 156 7.90 2.42 -10.82
N ALA A 157 6.92 3.30 -10.85
CA ALA A 157 6.82 4.39 -9.89
C ALA A 157 6.43 3.92 -8.48
N ILE A 158 5.71 2.79 -8.36
CA ILE A 158 5.20 2.29 -7.09
C ILE A 158 5.23 0.77 -7.01
N ARG A 159 5.42 0.24 -5.79
CA ARG A 159 5.15 -1.14 -5.40
C ARG A 159 4.27 -1.15 -4.18
N GLY A 160 3.30 -2.07 -4.12
CA GLY A 160 2.41 -2.24 -2.97
C GLY A 160 2.31 -3.70 -2.55
N GLU A 161 2.22 -3.93 -1.24
CA GLU A 161 2.18 -5.23 -0.62
C GLU A 161 1.19 -5.25 0.55
N MET A 162 0.48 -6.36 0.73
CA MET A 162 -0.20 -6.68 1.99
C MET A 162 0.70 -7.62 2.77
N ILE A 163 0.98 -7.27 4.01
CA ILE A 163 1.82 -8.07 4.91
C ILE A 163 0.99 -8.54 6.08
N ILE A 164 1.12 -9.81 6.40
CA ILE A 164 0.37 -10.48 7.47
C ILE A 164 1.38 -11.11 8.43
N TYR A 165 1.30 -10.72 9.69
CA TYR A 165 2.08 -11.26 10.79
C TYR A 165 1.17 -12.09 11.69
N PRO A 166 1.22 -13.42 11.66
CA PRO A 166 0.59 -14.25 12.67
C PRO A 166 1.05 -13.90 14.09
N PRO A 167 0.26 -14.23 15.13
CA PRO A 167 0.58 -13.89 16.51
C PRO A 167 2.02 -14.24 16.92
N GLY A 168 2.70 -13.28 17.54
CA GLY A 168 4.08 -13.43 18.02
C GLY A 168 5.17 -13.48 16.96
N THR A 169 4.81 -13.39 15.69
CA THR A 169 5.78 -13.39 14.59
C THR A 169 6.62 -12.11 14.62
N GLU A 170 7.92 -12.26 14.41
CA GLU A 170 8.88 -11.16 14.36
C GLU A 170 9.74 -11.29 13.11
N CYS A 171 9.91 -10.20 12.36
CA CYS A 171 10.85 -10.21 11.24
C CYS A 171 12.26 -9.80 11.69
N PRO A 172 13.30 -10.30 11.02
CA PRO A 172 14.65 -9.83 11.26
C PRO A 172 14.83 -8.34 10.97
N VAL A 173 15.76 -7.70 11.68
CA VAL A 173 16.16 -6.32 11.39
C VAL A 173 16.65 -6.18 9.96
N HIS A 174 16.12 -5.19 9.25
CA HIS A 174 16.49 -4.89 7.87
C HIS A 174 16.30 -3.41 7.57
N HIS A 175 16.77 -2.99 6.41
CA HIS A 175 16.43 -1.71 5.82
C HIS A 175 16.10 -1.90 4.35
N HIS A 176 15.44 -0.92 3.78
CA HIS A 176 15.21 -0.84 2.36
C HIS A 176 16.19 0.15 1.72
N LYS A 177 16.71 -0.19 0.53
CA LYS A 177 17.63 0.66 -0.23
C LYS A 177 17.01 0.99 -1.58
N GLY A 178 16.92 2.28 -1.89
CA GLY A 178 16.46 2.80 -3.17
C GLY A 178 15.11 3.50 -3.14
N GLY A 179 14.47 3.63 -1.98
CA GLY A 179 13.23 4.37 -1.84
C GLY A 179 12.66 4.40 -0.43
N ALA A 180 11.78 5.34 -0.18
CA ALA A 180 11.00 5.41 1.04
C ALA A 180 9.74 4.55 0.95
N HIS A 181 9.19 4.20 2.10
CA HIS A 181 7.93 3.46 2.15
C HIS A 181 7.08 3.89 3.34
N PHE A 182 5.80 3.56 3.28
CA PHE A 182 4.91 3.71 4.40
C PHE A 182 4.08 2.44 4.63
N MET A 183 3.71 2.24 5.87
CA MET A 183 2.78 1.21 6.31
C MET A 183 1.49 1.85 6.78
N PHE A 184 0.35 1.28 6.41
CA PHE A 184 -0.96 1.60 6.96
C PHE A 184 -1.56 0.37 7.62
N PHE A 185 -1.77 0.43 8.93
CA PHE A 185 -2.24 -0.70 9.72
C PHE A 185 -3.75 -0.87 9.62
N LEU A 186 -4.17 -2.05 9.18
CA LEU A 186 -5.57 -2.39 8.90
C LEU A 186 -6.23 -3.17 10.04
N SER A 187 -5.51 -4.13 10.63
CA SER A 187 -6.04 -4.95 11.72
C SER A 187 -4.93 -5.45 12.63
N GLY A 188 -5.31 -5.92 13.82
CA GLY A 188 -4.39 -6.44 14.82
C GLY A 188 -3.60 -5.35 15.56
N ARG A 189 -2.67 -5.81 16.38
CA ARG A 189 -1.76 -4.96 17.17
C ARG A 189 -0.36 -5.53 17.10
N GLY A 190 0.65 -4.67 17.30
CA GLY A 190 2.04 -5.09 17.29
C GLY A 190 2.96 -3.99 17.75
N THR A 191 4.24 -4.20 17.51
CA THR A 191 5.29 -3.22 17.80
C THR A 191 6.21 -3.10 16.60
N CYS A 192 6.46 -1.88 16.19
CA CYS A 192 7.45 -1.54 15.17
C CYS A 192 8.65 -0.88 15.84
N TYR A 193 9.81 -1.15 15.27
CA TYR A 193 11.09 -0.64 15.75
C TYR A 193 11.78 0.09 14.61
N ALA A 194 12.43 1.22 14.93
CA ALA A 194 13.21 1.98 13.95
C ALA A 194 14.49 2.52 14.57
N GLY A 195 15.58 2.49 13.79
CA GLY A 195 16.90 2.89 14.30
C GLY A 195 17.33 2.08 15.52
N ALA A 196 18.06 2.73 16.44
CA ALA A 196 18.55 2.09 17.65
C ALA A 196 17.50 2.06 18.77
N ASP A 197 16.64 3.09 18.88
CA ASP A 197 15.90 3.35 20.13
C ASP A 197 14.40 3.62 19.94
N GLN A 198 13.92 3.74 18.70
CA GLN A 198 12.51 4.07 18.47
C GLN A 198 11.65 2.81 18.53
N VAL A 199 10.72 2.78 19.49
CA VAL A 199 9.74 1.71 19.71
C VAL A 199 8.34 2.29 19.57
N MET A 200 7.54 1.72 18.67
CA MET A 200 6.22 2.22 18.30
C MET A 200 5.19 1.11 18.44
N SER A 201 4.28 1.22 19.41
CA SER A 201 3.11 0.33 19.46
C SER A 201 2.14 0.70 18.34
N VAL A 202 1.67 -0.28 17.59
CA VAL A 202 0.79 -0.07 16.43
C VAL A 202 -0.56 -0.75 16.57
N GLN A 203 -1.58 -0.12 15.98
CA GLN A 203 -2.97 -0.55 15.96
C GLN A 203 -3.66 -0.09 14.67
N PRO A 204 -4.88 -0.53 14.37
CA PRO A 204 -5.61 -0.10 13.18
C PRO A 204 -5.70 1.42 13.05
N GLY A 205 -5.41 1.93 11.85
CA GLY A 205 -5.38 3.34 11.53
C GLY A 205 -4.06 4.04 11.82
N ASP A 206 -3.06 3.34 12.33
CA ASP A 206 -1.71 3.88 12.43
C ASP A 206 -1.04 3.95 11.07
N VAL A 207 -0.19 4.97 10.94
CA VAL A 207 0.69 5.18 9.78
C VAL A 207 2.12 5.24 10.28
N ILE A 208 2.99 4.49 9.64
CA ILE A 208 4.44 4.64 9.81
C ILE A 208 5.06 4.95 8.45
N PHE A 209 5.91 5.96 8.41
CA PHE A 209 6.75 6.29 7.27
C PHE A 209 8.20 6.03 7.64
N TYR A 210 8.90 5.28 6.77
CA TYR A 210 10.34 5.04 6.87
C TYR A 210 11.06 5.70 5.69
N GLN A 211 12.19 6.33 6.00
CA GLN A 211 13.09 6.85 4.99
C GLN A 211 13.92 5.73 4.34
N ASP A 212 14.52 6.04 3.20
CA ASP A 212 15.54 5.17 2.60
C ASP A 212 16.65 4.85 3.60
N LEU A 213 17.10 3.60 3.62
CA LEU A 213 18.17 3.07 4.48
C LEU A 213 17.87 3.05 6.00
N GLU A 214 16.67 3.36 6.44
CA GLU A 214 16.33 3.35 7.86
C GLU A 214 16.15 1.91 8.37
N PRO A 215 17.00 1.42 9.32
CA PRO A 215 16.87 0.08 9.88
C PRO A 215 15.58 -0.04 10.68
N HIS A 216 14.83 -1.11 10.46
CA HIS A 216 13.58 -1.36 11.17
C HIS A 216 13.22 -2.84 11.20
N TYR A 217 12.25 -3.18 12.06
CA TYR A 217 11.60 -4.47 12.09
C TYR A 217 10.24 -4.37 12.76
N VAL A 218 9.42 -5.39 12.59
CA VAL A 218 8.04 -5.46 13.11
C VAL A 218 7.87 -6.75 13.88
N LYS A 219 7.12 -6.68 14.98
CA LYS A 219 6.67 -7.80 15.78
C LYS A 219 5.16 -7.79 15.91
N GLY A 220 4.49 -8.86 15.49
CA GLY A 220 3.07 -9.07 15.71
C GLY A 220 2.75 -9.26 17.19
N GLY A 221 1.60 -8.75 17.63
CA GLY A 221 1.09 -8.97 18.98
C GLY A 221 0.67 -10.42 19.23
N ALA A 222 0.14 -10.70 20.42
CA ALA A 222 -0.31 -12.04 20.79
C ALA A 222 -1.72 -12.35 20.28
N ASP A 223 -2.54 -11.32 20.05
CA ASP A 223 -3.98 -11.44 19.81
C ASP A 223 -4.31 -11.19 18.33
N GLY A 224 -4.33 -12.25 17.54
CA GLY A 224 -4.71 -12.20 16.13
C GLY A 224 -3.59 -11.71 15.19
N ASP A 225 -3.88 -11.76 13.90
CA ASP A 225 -2.96 -11.35 12.87
C ASP A 225 -2.81 -9.82 12.82
N LEU A 226 -1.58 -9.33 12.79
CA LEU A 226 -1.28 -7.95 12.44
C LEU A 226 -1.22 -7.84 10.92
N ILE A 227 -2.12 -7.03 10.33
CA ILE A 227 -2.21 -6.85 8.88
C ILE A 227 -2.04 -5.38 8.54
N PHE A 228 -1.17 -5.10 7.58
CA PHE A 228 -0.97 -3.75 7.04
C PHE A 228 -0.69 -3.79 5.54
N SER A 229 -1.01 -2.70 4.87
CA SER A 229 -0.51 -2.44 3.52
C SER A 229 0.80 -1.66 3.61
N GLU A 230 1.73 -1.99 2.74
CA GLU A 230 3.03 -1.34 2.63
C GLU A 230 3.24 -0.89 1.18
N PHE A 231 3.57 0.39 0.99
CA PHE A 231 3.82 0.96 -0.32
C PHE A 231 5.19 1.60 -0.40
N PHE A 232 5.92 1.27 -1.44
CA PHE A 232 7.26 1.77 -1.76
C PHE A 232 7.22 2.71 -2.95
N VAL A 233 7.95 3.80 -2.87
CA VAL A 233 8.12 4.78 -3.95
C VAL A 233 9.61 5.12 -4.06
N PRO A 234 10.28 4.77 -5.18
CA PRO A 234 9.83 3.97 -6.33
C PRO A 234 9.66 2.48 -6.03
N SER A 235 9.27 1.68 -7.04
CA SER A 235 9.06 0.23 -6.89
C SER A 235 10.35 -0.56 -6.66
N ALA A 236 11.47 -0.11 -7.24
CA ALA A 236 12.75 -0.81 -7.26
C ALA A 236 13.53 -0.61 -5.96
N VAL A 237 13.04 -1.23 -4.89
CA VAL A 237 13.64 -1.17 -3.56
C VAL A 237 14.19 -2.54 -3.19
N ALA A 238 15.45 -2.60 -2.75
CA ALA A 238 16.08 -3.81 -2.26
C ALA A 238 15.95 -3.91 -0.74
N THR A 239 15.60 -5.10 -0.24
CA THR A 239 15.62 -5.40 1.19
C THR A 239 17.02 -5.89 1.58
N VAL A 240 17.67 -5.23 2.53
CA VAL A 240 18.99 -5.56 3.05
C VAL A 240 18.85 -5.97 4.52
N TRP A 241 19.14 -7.23 4.81
CA TRP A 241 19.07 -7.77 6.16
C TRP A 241 20.31 -7.41 6.97
N ALA A 242 20.14 -7.13 8.26
CA ALA A 242 21.27 -6.95 9.18
C ALA A 242 22.10 -8.25 9.30
N ASP A 243 21.45 -9.40 9.23
CA ASP A 243 22.11 -10.71 9.09
C ASP A 243 22.31 -11.00 7.59
N ALA A 244 23.54 -10.83 7.12
CA ALA A 244 23.89 -11.02 5.71
C ALA A 244 23.74 -12.47 5.21
N SER A 245 23.57 -13.45 6.09
CA SER A 245 23.27 -14.83 5.71
C SER A 245 21.84 -15.03 5.24
N LYS A 246 20.94 -14.08 5.53
CA LYS A 246 19.53 -14.16 5.13
C LYS A 246 19.31 -13.54 3.77
N VAL A 247 18.46 -14.21 3.00
CA VAL A 247 18.00 -13.75 1.69
C VAL A 247 16.50 -13.58 1.76
N CYS A 248 16.01 -12.43 1.29
CA CYS A 248 14.57 -12.20 1.21
C CYS A 248 13.93 -13.16 0.22
N THR A 249 13.41 -14.28 0.74
CA THR A 249 12.82 -15.35 -0.06
C THR A 249 11.40 -15.64 0.39
N TRP A 250 10.52 -15.76 -0.57
CA TRP A 250 9.10 -16.00 -0.40
C TRP A 250 8.67 -17.15 -1.30
N SER A 251 8.01 -18.13 -0.71
CA SER A 251 7.48 -19.29 -1.43
C SER A 251 5.98 -19.19 -1.58
N PRO A 252 5.41 -19.42 -2.78
CA PRO A 252 3.96 -19.44 -2.97
C PRO A 252 3.35 -20.61 -2.21
N THR A 253 2.22 -20.34 -1.54
CA THR A 253 1.44 -21.38 -0.84
C THR A 253 0.61 -22.22 -1.80
N GLY A 254 0.43 -21.77 -3.04
CA GLY A 254 -0.50 -22.35 -4.01
C GLY A 254 -1.95 -21.86 -3.84
N LEU A 255 -2.21 -21.06 -2.82
CA LEU A 255 -3.53 -20.53 -2.47
C LEU A 255 -3.52 -19.00 -2.47
N ASN A 256 -4.70 -18.40 -2.56
CA ASN A 256 -4.94 -17.00 -2.27
C ASN A 256 -5.30 -16.80 -0.78
N TYR A 257 -5.61 -15.57 -0.36
CA TYR A 257 -5.95 -15.28 1.03
C TYR A 257 -7.26 -15.97 1.50
N ARG A 258 -8.18 -16.25 0.58
CA ARG A 258 -9.43 -16.97 0.85
C ARG A 258 -9.26 -18.49 0.93
N GLY A 259 -8.05 -19.01 0.74
CA GLY A 259 -7.77 -20.45 0.69
C GLY A 259 -8.24 -21.14 -0.59
N THR A 260 -8.42 -20.38 -1.67
CA THR A 260 -8.81 -20.89 -2.99
C THR A 260 -7.69 -20.68 -4.02
N ARG A 261 -7.92 -21.05 -5.29
CA ARG A 261 -6.96 -20.85 -6.36
C ARG A 261 -6.71 -19.35 -6.59
N PRO A 262 -5.44 -18.92 -6.65
CA PRO A 262 -5.12 -17.52 -6.87
C PRO A 262 -5.39 -17.07 -8.32
N SER A 263 -5.51 -15.77 -8.53
CA SER A 263 -5.77 -15.12 -9.82
C SER A 263 -4.65 -15.37 -10.85
N ARG A 264 -3.42 -15.58 -10.38
CA ARG A 264 -2.22 -15.83 -11.18
C ARG A 264 -1.25 -16.75 -10.44
N VAL A 265 -0.20 -17.18 -11.13
CA VAL A 265 0.86 -18.00 -10.53
C VAL A 265 2.11 -17.16 -10.34
N ILE A 266 2.69 -17.23 -9.15
CA ILE A 266 4.02 -16.73 -8.83
C ILE A 266 4.88 -17.95 -8.49
N GLU A 267 6.05 -18.03 -9.08
CA GLU A 267 7.07 -19.00 -8.70
C GLU A 267 7.81 -18.51 -7.44
N LYS A 268 8.77 -19.30 -6.96
CA LYS A 268 9.62 -18.90 -5.83
C LYS A 268 10.29 -17.56 -6.13
N HIS A 269 10.10 -16.61 -5.22
CA HIS A 269 10.59 -15.25 -5.35
C HIS A 269 11.73 -15.01 -4.35
N ALA A 270 12.89 -14.66 -4.85
CA ALA A 270 14.09 -14.40 -4.06
C ALA A 270 14.68 -13.01 -4.38
N HIS A 271 15.42 -12.44 -3.45
CA HIS A 271 16.13 -11.17 -3.60
C HIS A 271 15.25 -9.97 -4.00
N SER A 272 13.93 -10.03 -3.73
CA SER A 272 12.99 -8.99 -4.12
C SER A 272 12.96 -8.67 -5.63
N HIS A 273 13.23 -9.65 -6.47
CA HIS A 273 13.18 -9.51 -7.93
C HIS A 273 11.73 -9.31 -8.41
N LEU A 274 11.36 -8.06 -8.72
CA LEU A 274 10.00 -7.71 -9.13
C LEU A 274 9.58 -8.29 -10.50
N ALA A 275 10.50 -8.81 -11.27
CA ALA A 275 10.18 -9.51 -12.52
C ALA A 275 9.39 -10.83 -12.28
N ASP A 276 9.51 -11.40 -11.08
CA ASP A 276 8.86 -12.66 -10.73
C ASP A 276 7.41 -12.49 -10.27
N VAL A 277 7.00 -11.28 -9.89
CA VAL A 277 5.75 -11.00 -9.15
C VAL A 277 4.86 -9.94 -9.81
#